data_68bf3018bb84b41387dc7bc4c847e0aa
#
_entry.id   68bf3018bb84b41387dc7bc4c847e0aa
#
_cell.length_a   1.000
_cell.length_b   1.000
_cell.length_c   1.000
_cell.angle_alpha   90.00
_cell.angle_beta   90.00
_cell.angle_gamma   90.00
#
_symmetry.space_group_name_H-M   'P 1'
#
loop_
_entity.id
_entity.type
_entity.pdbx_description
1 polymer ?
#
loop_
_entity_poly.entity_id
_entity_poly.type
_entity_poly.pdbx_seq_one_letter_code
_entity_poly.pdbx_strand_id
1 'polypeptide(L)'
;MAPTRDEQHWMYRNMVTSRRFEETIAKIYFEGKSPAFNMANGPIPGEMHLSDGQEPVAVGVCAHLTPEDVVTATHRPHHRAIAKGVDLDKMAAEIFGKATGLSGGRGGHMHLFDADVNFACSGIIAQGMGPAVGAALSRKMQGKPGVAVAFVGEGAVNQ
;
A
#
# COMPACT_ATOMS: atom_id res chain seq x y z
N MET A 1 -25.98 3.88 -2.28
CA MET A 1 -26.40 4.30 -0.92
C MET A 1 -25.36 5.24 -0.35
N ALA A 2 -25.74 6.21 0.47
CA ALA A 2 -24.76 7.02 1.20
C ALA A 2 -24.10 6.13 2.30
N PRO A 3 -22.81 6.35 2.62
CA PRO A 3 -22.14 5.57 3.65
C PRO A 3 -22.77 5.85 5.03
N THR A 4 -22.83 4.82 5.86
CA THR A 4 -23.26 4.91 7.25
C THR A 4 -22.30 5.76 8.08
N ARG A 5 -22.69 6.15 9.29
CA ARG A 5 -21.82 6.92 10.19
C ARG A 5 -20.55 6.14 10.57
N ASP A 6 -20.64 4.84 10.76
CA ASP A 6 -19.49 4.00 11.10
C ASP A 6 -18.52 3.87 9.92
N GLU A 7 -19.04 3.70 8.70
CA GLU A 7 -18.23 3.72 7.47
C GLU A 7 -17.55 5.09 7.28
N GLN A 8 -18.25 6.19 7.53
CA GLN A 8 -17.68 7.54 7.47
C GLN A 8 -16.55 7.71 8.50
N HIS A 9 -16.72 7.23 9.73
CA HIS A 9 -15.69 7.26 10.77
C HIS A 9 -14.48 6.39 10.37
N TRP A 10 -14.72 5.21 9.82
CA TRP A 10 -13.67 4.32 9.34
C TRP A 10 -12.89 4.99 8.19
N MET A 11 -13.58 5.57 7.21
CA MET A 11 -12.96 6.29 6.10
C MET A 11 -12.10 7.45 6.60
N TYR A 12 -12.64 8.30 7.45
CA TYR A 12 -11.92 9.45 8.01
C TYR A 12 -10.68 9.01 8.78
N ARG A 13 -10.81 8.01 9.64
CA ARG A 13 -9.69 7.46 10.41
C ARG A 13 -8.58 6.97 9.49
N ASN A 14 -8.92 6.19 8.48
CA ASN A 14 -7.92 5.64 7.54
C ASN A 14 -7.23 6.74 6.74
N MET A 15 -7.94 7.77 6.29
CA MET A 15 -7.34 8.92 5.61
C MET A 15 -6.37 9.67 6.52
N VAL A 16 -6.76 9.94 7.77
CA VAL A 16 -5.90 10.62 8.74
C VAL A 16 -4.68 9.76 9.09
N THR A 17 -4.87 8.46 9.32
CA THR A 17 -3.77 7.52 9.59
C THR A 17 -2.78 7.49 8.44
N SER A 18 -3.26 7.37 7.20
CA SER A 18 -2.42 7.39 6.00
C SER A 18 -1.62 8.69 5.90
N ARG A 19 -2.26 9.84 6.04
CA ARG A 19 -1.58 11.13 6.00
C ARG A 19 -0.50 11.24 7.08
N ARG A 20 -0.82 10.88 8.32
CA ARG A 20 0.13 10.94 9.43
C ARG A 20 1.30 9.97 9.25
N PHE A 21 1.04 8.79 8.72
CA PHE A 21 2.08 7.83 8.39
C PHE A 21 3.05 8.42 7.36
N GLU A 22 2.54 8.94 6.24
CA GLU A 22 3.35 9.55 5.17
C GLU A 22 4.17 10.75 5.67
N GLU A 23 3.54 11.68 6.40
CA GLU A 23 4.23 12.83 6.99
C GLU A 23 5.37 12.41 7.93
N THR A 24 5.14 11.34 8.71
CA THR A 24 6.15 10.81 9.65
C THR A 24 7.30 10.15 8.88
N ILE A 25 7.00 9.29 7.93
CA ILE A 25 8.01 8.64 7.09
C ILE A 25 8.81 9.68 6.29
N ALA A 26 8.16 10.69 5.72
CA ALA A 26 8.83 11.77 5.00
C ALA A 26 9.83 12.51 5.89
N LYS A 27 9.41 12.88 7.10
CA LYS A 27 10.29 13.54 8.07
C LYS A 27 11.52 12.70 8.38
N ILE A 28 11.33 11.42 8.70
CA ILE A 28 12.43 10.51 9.04
C ILE A 28 13.32 10.24 7.83
N TYR A 29 12.74 10.13 6.63
CA TYR A 29 13.48 9.92 5.39
C TYR A 29 14.51 11.02 5.12
N PHE A 30 14.18 12.27 5.42
CA PHE A 30 15.08 13.40 5.21
C PHE A 30 16.12 13.57 6.33
N GLU A 31 16.02 12.86 7.44
CA GLU A 31 17.02 12.91 8.51
C GLU A 31 18.40 12.45 8.00
N GLY A 32 19.41 13.27 8.24
CA GLY A 32 20.79 12.99 7.82
C GLY A 32 21.08 13.12 6.33
N LYS A 33 20.11 13.54 5.50
CA LYS A 33 20.30 13.75 4.07
C LYS A 33 20.62 15.20 3.69
N SER A 34 20.58 16.11 4.64
CA SER A 34 20.89 17.55 4.46
C SER A 34 22.32 17.86 4.94
N PRO A 35 23.03 18.89 4.44
CA PRO A 35 22.61 19.83 3.40
C PRO A 35 22.78 19.33 1.96
N ALA A 36 23.60 18.29 1.74
CA ALA A 36 23.75 17.65 0.44
C ALA A 36 22.93 16.36 0.41
N PHE A 37 21.92 16.32 -0.45
CA PHE A 37 21.05 15.15 -0.55
C PHE A 37 21.84 13.90 -1.00
N ASN A 38 21.82 12.87 -0.17
CA ASN A 38 22.41 11.58 -0.48
C ASN A 38 21.45 10.47 -0.06
N MET A 39 20.94 9.71 -1.02
CA MET A 39 20.00 8.63 -0.79
C MET A 39 20.54 7.51 0.10
N ALA A 40 21.85 7.30 0.17
CA ALA A 40 22.45 6.26 1.00
C ALA A 40 22.42 6.61 2.49
N ASN A 41 22.24 7.87 2.84
CA ASN A 41 22.28 8.35 4.21
C ASN A 41 20.91 8.25 4.90
N GLY A 42 20.96 8.35 6.23
CA GLY A 42 19.77 8.44 7.07
C GLY A 42 19.17 7.07 7.43
N PRO A 43 18.11 7.08 8.25
CA PRO A 43 17.47 5.86 8.78
C PRO A 43 16.79 4.98 7.72
N ILE A 44 16.36 5.60 6.61
CA ILE A 44 15.73 4.91 5.49
C ILE A 44 16.57 5.17 4.24
N PRO A 45 17.49 4.25 3.87
CA PRO A 45 18.32 4.40 2.69
C PRO A 45 17.53 4.13 1.40
N GLY A 46 18.05 4.63 0.28
CA GLY A 46 17.43 4.48 -1.03
C GLY A 46 16.45 5.59 -1.35
N GLU A 47 15.63 5.37 -2.34
CA GLU A 47 14.55 6.29 -2.73
C GLU A 47 13.28 6.07 -1.90
N MET A 48 12.37 7.05 -1.93
CA MET A 48 11.09 6.99 -1.24
C MET A 48 9.99 7.56 -2.13
N HIS A 49 8.91 6.82 -2.26
CA HIS A 49 7.70 7.23 -2.98
C HIS A 49 6.55 7.37 -1.99
N LEU A 50 6.20 8.59 -1.66
CA LEU A 50 5.10 8.89 -0.77
C LEU A 50 3.75 8.77 -1.48
N SER A 51 2.72 8.48 -0.71
CA SER A 51 1.34 8.31 -1.19
C SER A 51 0.42 9.44 -0.74
N ASP A 52 0.97 10.47 -0.10
CA ASP A 52 0.21 11.62 0.42
C ASP A 52 -0.57 12.34 -0.70
N GLY A 53 -1.78 12.77 -0.38
CA GLY A 53 -2.70 13.39 -1.32
C GLY A 53 -3.62 12.42 -2.10
N GLN A 54 -3.46 11.12 -1.93
CA GLN A 54 -4.28 10.09 -2.60
C GLN A 54 -5.15 9.26 -1.63
N GLU A 55 -5.27 9.69 -0.39
CA GLU A 55 -5.98 8.95 0.67
C GLU A 55 -7.43 8.62 0.31
N PRO A 56 -8.21 9.56 -0.27
CA PRO A 56 -9.61 9.27 -0.62
C PRO A 56 -9.76 8.17 -1.67
N VAL A 57 -8.80 8.05 -2.59
CA VAL A 57 -8.83 7.00 -3.65
C VAL A 57 -8.69 5.62 -3.02
N ALA A 58 -7.72 5.44 -2.12
CA ALA A 58 -7.51 4.18 -1.43
C ALA A 58 -8.69 3.82 -0.53
N VAL A 59 -9.08 4.76 0.32
CA VAL A 59 -10.12 4.55 1.33
C VAL A 59 -11.49 4.36 0.69
N GLY A 60 -11.83 5.15 -0.35
CA GLY A 60 -13.10 5.05 -1.05
C GLY A 60 -13.30 3.68 -1.72
N VAL A 61 -12.25 3.11 -2.30
CA VAL A 61 -12.31 1.76 -2.88
C VAL A 61 -12.35 0.71 -1.78
N CYS A 62 -11.41 0.76 -0.82
CA CYS A 62 -11.29 -0.27 0.22
C CYS A 62 -12.50 -0.34 1.17
N ALA A 63 -13.27 0.75 1.32
CA ALA A 63 -14.52 0.75 2.09
C ALA A 63 -15.59 -0.21 1.55
N HIS A 64 -15.46 -0.63 0.30
CA HIS A 64 -16.39 -1.56 -0.35
C HIS A 64 -15.82 -2.98 -0.48
N LEU A 65 -14.61 -3.22 0.04
CA LEU A 65 -13.95 -4.51 -0.03
C LEU A 65 -14.14 -5.31 1.26
N THR A 66 -14.08 -6.61 1.11
CA THR A 66 -14.09 -7.59 2.19
C THR A 66 -12.68 -8.10 2.49
N PRO A 67 -12.44 -8.81 3.60
CA PRO A 67 -11.15 -9.45 3.86
C PRO A 67 -10.70 -10.41 2.76
N GLU A 68 -11.65 -11.07 2.07
CA GLU A 68 -11.38 -12.03 1.00
C GLU A 68 -10.91 -11.37 -0.30
N ASP A 69 -11.22 -10.08 -0.51
CA ASP A 69 -10.86 -9.39 -1.73
C ASP A 69 -9.35 -9.14 -1.80
N VAL A 70 -8.80 -9.26 -3.00
CA VAL A 70 -7.37 -9.05 -3.26
C VAL A 70 -7.12 -7.64 -3.75
N VAL A 71 -6.10 -6.99 -3.22
CA VAL A 71 -5.67 -5.68 -3.67
C VAL A 71 -4.23 -5.73 -4.15
N THR A 72 -4.00 -5.25 -5.37
CA THR A 72 -2.65 -4.96 -5.86
C THR A 72 -2.47 -3.46 -6.07
N ALA A 73 -1.30 -2.95 -5.77
CA ALA A 73 -1.02 -1.52 -5.79
C ALA A 73 0.27 -1.18 -6.54
N THR A 74 0.46 0.11 -6.79
CA THR A 74 1.66 0.69 -7.41
C THR A 74 2.78 0.89 -6.38
N HIS A 75 3.88 1.51 -6.80
CA HIS A 75 5.02 1.94 -5.97
C HIS A 75 4.67 3.03 -4.94
N ARG A 76 3.46 3.57 -4.91
CA ARG A 76 2.92 4.46 -3.87
C ARG A 76 1.82 3.72 -3.10
N PRO A 77 2.18 2.69 -2.28
CA PRO A 77 1.20 1.72 -1.81
C PRO A 77 0.62 2.01 -0.44
N HIS A 78 1.26 2.85 0.39
CA HIS A 78 1.05 2.87 1.83
C HIS A 78 -0.40 3.13 2.22
N HIS A 79 -1.06 4.13 1.62
CA HIS A 79 -2.46 4.44 1.90
C HIS A 79 -3.42 3.28 1.51
N ARG A 80 -3.09 2.52 0.44
CA ARG A 80 -3.86 1.34 0.03
C ARG A 80 -3.62 0.16 0.96
N ALA A 81 -2.37 -0.01 1.42
CA ALA A 81 -2.00 -1.00 2.41
C ALA A 81 -2.74 -0.75 3.74
N ILE A 82 -2.73 0.50 4.22
CA ILE A 82 -3.43 0.91 5.43
C ILE A 82 -4.94 0.66 5.31
N ALA A 83 -5.55 1.12 4.22
CA ALA A 83 -6.98 0.95 3.98
C ALA A 83 -7.39 -0.53 3.80
N LYS A 84 -6.48 -1.39 3.32
CA LYS A 84 -6.70 -2.84 3.21
C LYS A 84 -6.48 -3.58 4.54
N GLY A 85 -5.88 -2.92 5.53
CA GLY A 85 -5.69 -3.47 6.88
C GLY A 85 -4.32 -4.08 7.14
N VAL A 86 -3.32 -3.73 6.35
CA VAL A 86 -1.92 -4.11 6.62
C VAL A 86 -1.48 -3.51 7.96
N ASP A 87 -0.80 -4.31 8.76
CA ASP A 87 -0.27 -3.91 10.06
C ASP A 87 0.77 -2.79 9.90
N LEU A 88 0.54 -1.66 10.61
CA LEU A 88 1.39 -0.47 10.49
C LEU A 88 2.81 -0.70 10.98
N ASP A 89 2.98 -1.48 12.05
CA ASP A 89 4.30 -1.73 12.62
C ASP A 89 5.12 -2.64 11.71
N LYS A 90 4.49 -3.68 11.13
CA LYS A 90 5.14 -4.54 10.14
C LYS A 90 5.48 -3.78 8.86
N MET A 91 4.58 -2.89 8.41
CA MET A 91 4.82 -2.05 7.23
C MET A 91 5.97 -1.06 7.48
N ALA A 92 5.98 -0.39 8.62
CA ALA A 92 7.09 0.48 9.01
C ALA A 92 8.41 -0.31 9.12
N ALA A 93 8.39 -1.47 9.77
CA ALA A 93 9.55 -2.33 9.89
C ALA A 93 10.11 -2.74 8.51
N GLU A 94 9.24 -3.02 7.53
CA GLU A 94 9.67 -3.32 6.15
C GLU A 94 10.35 -2.12 5.49
N ILE A 95 9.80 -0.93 5.63
CA ILE A 95 10.37 0.31 5.10
C ILE A 95 11.75 0.61 5.70
N PHE A 96 11.93 0.32 6.99
CA PHE A 96 13.21 0.48 7.70
C PHE A 96 14.16 -0.71 7.51
N GLY A 97 13.85 -1.68 6.67
CA GLY A 97 14.71 -2.85 6.40
C GLY A 97 14.89 -3.78 7.60
N LYS A 98 13.88 -3.87 8.48
CA LYS A 98 13.94 -4.72 9.68
C LYS A 98 13.43 -6.13 9.42
N ALA A 99 14.03 -7.10 10.10
CA ALA A 99 13.65 -8.52 9.97
C ALA A 99 12.19 -8.80 10.40
N THR A 100 11.59 -7.92 11.20
CA THR A 100 10.18 -8.00 11.62
C THR A 100 9.20 -7.43 10.60
N GLY A 101 9.70 -6.92 9.48
CA GLY A 101 8.86 -6.41 8.39
C GLY A 101 8.13 -7.52 7.63
N LEU A 102 7.19 -7.12 6.77
CA LEU A 102 6.30 -7.99 5.98
C LEU A 102 7.04 -9.04 5.14
N SER A 103 8.19 -8.66 4.58
CA SER A 103 9.08 -9.52 3.78
C SER A 103 10.48 -9.63 4.40
N GLY A 104 10.58 -9.48 5.72
CA GLY A 104 11.84 -9.53 6.44
C GLY A 104 12.77 -8.36 6.12
N GLY A 105 12.22 -7.20 5.77
CA GLY A 105 12.95 -5.99 5.45
C GLY A 105 13.62 -5.97 4.06
N ARG A 106 13.23 -6.86 3.16
CA ARG A 106 13.83 -7.00 1.82
C ARG A 106 13.06 -6.28 0.72
N GLY A 107 11.78 -6.02 0.93
CA GLY A 107 10.90 -5.39 -0.04
C GLY A 107 10.98 -3.86 -0.04
N GLY A 108 11.28 -3.28 1.10
CA GLY A 108 11.22 -1.83 1.29
C GLY A 108 9.82 -1.27 1.04
N HIS A 109 9.74 0.04 0.76
CA HIS A 109 8.45 0.74 0.64
C HIS A 109 7.63 0.37 -0.61
N MET A 110 8.26 -0.13 -1.67
CA MET A 110 7.58 -0.41 -2.95
C MET A 110 7.11 -1.86 -3.14
N HIS A 111 7.57 -2.78 -2.30
CA HIS A 111 7.31 -4.21 -2.47
C HIS A 111 6.73 -4.82 -1.18
N LEU A 112 5.65 -4.21 -0.71
CA LEU A 112 4.90 -4.71 0.42
C LEU A 112 4.05 -5.91 -0.01
N PHE A 113 4.11 -6.97 0.76
CA PHE A 113 3.31 -8.16 0.56
C PHE A 113 2.77 -8.65 1.90
N ASP A 114 1.45 -8.75 2.00
CA ASP A 114 0.78 -9.26 3.20
C ASP A 114 -0.32 -10.24 2.78
N ALA A 115 -0.04 -11.52 2.98
CA ALA A 115 -0.97 -12.60 2.64
C ALA A 115 -2.19 -12.63 3.56
N ASP A 116 -2.07 -12.17 4.81
CA ASP A 116 -3.14 -12.22 5.81
C ASP A 116 -4.31 -11.29 5.43
N VAL A 117 -3.99 -10.20 4.72
CA VAL A 117 -4.99 -9.24 4.23
C VAL A 117 -5.13 -9.22 2.71
N ASN A 118 -4.50 -10.17 1.99
CA ASN A 118 -4.56 -10.26 0.53
C ASN A 118 -4.09 -8.98 -0.17
N PHE A 119 -2.95 -8.42 0.27
CA PHE A 119 -2.37 -7.19 -0.28
C PHE A 119 -0.99 -7.43 -0.90
N ALA A 120 -0.74 -6.82 -2.05
CA ALA A 120 0.59 -6.78 -2.67
C ALA A 120 0.82 -5.46 -3.41
N CYS A 121 2.07 -5.02 -3.53
CA CYS A 121 2.44 -3.90 -4.38
C CYS A 121 3.77 -4.13 -5.10
N SER A 122 4.02 -3.35 -6.14
CA SER A 122 5.26 -3.43 -6.90
C SER A 122 5.69 -2.06 -7.45
N GLY A 123 7.01 -1.86 -7.52
CA GLY A 123 7.63 -0.75 -8.20
C GLY A 123 7.60 -0.86 -9.73
N ILE A 124 7.34 -2.04 -10.28
CA ILE A 124 7.27 -2.26 -11.72
C ILE A 124 5.91 -1.79 -12.25
N ILE A 125 5.94 -0.90 -13.23
CA ILE A 125 4.73 -0.31 -13.83
C ILE A 125 3.84 -1.41 -14.43
N ALA A 126 2.54 -1.35 -14.15
CA ALA A 126 1.50 -2.29 -14.58
C ALA A 126 1.63 -3.72 -13.99
N GLN A 127 2.70 -4.07 -13.29
CA GLN A 127 2.92 -5.44 -12.79
C GLN A 127 1.75 -5.96 -11.93
N GLY A 128 1.11 -5.11 -11.13
CA GLY A 128 -0.01 -5.51 -10.28
C GLY A 128 -1.22 -6.06 -11.04
N MET A 129 -1.37 -5.77 -12.32
CA MET A 129 -2.51 -6.23 -13.13
C MET A 129 -2.51 -7.75 -13.33
N GLY A 130 -1.35 -8.34 -13.64
CA GLY A 130 -1.23 -9.79 -13.83
C GLY A 130 -1.61 -10.59 -12.59
N PRO A 131 -1.01 -10.35 -11.42
CA PRO A 131 -1.39 -10.98 -10.17
C PRO A 131 -2.87 -10.79 -9.78
N ALA A 132 -3.45 -9.62 -10.04
CA ALA A 132 -4.88 -9.38 -9.79
C ALA A 132 -5.77 -10.27 -10.67
N VAL A 133 -5.44 -10.40 -11.96
CA VAL A 133 -6.15 -11.32 -12.87
C VAL A 133 -5.98 -12.77 -12.41
N GLY A 134 -4.78 -13.17 -12.02
CA GLY A 134 -4.52 -14.52 -11.48
C GLY A 134 -5.32 -14.81 -10.22
N ALA A 135 -5.39 -13.85 -9.29
CA ALA A 135 -6.19 -13.97 -8.07
C ALA A 135 -7.69 -14.11 -8.36
N ALA A 136 -8.23 -13.27 -9.25
CA ALA A 136 -9.63 -13.34 -9.67
C ALA A 136 -9.95 -14.68 -10.35
N LEU A 137 -9.08 -15.15 -11.24
CA LEU A 137 -9.23 -16.45 -11.90
C LEU A 137 -9.19 -17.61 -10.88
N SER A 138 -8.26 -17.58 -9.96
CA SER A 138 -8.15 -18.60 -8.89
C SER A 138 -9.42 -18.68 -8.07
N ARG A 139 -10.00 -17.55 -7.64
CA ARG A 139 -11.26 -17.51 -6.91
C ARG A 139 -12.41 -18.06 -7.73
N LYS A 140 -12.52 -17.66 -8.99
CA LYS A 140 -13.53 -18.17 -9.93
C LYS A 140 -13.45 -19.69 -10.08
N MET A 141 -12.25 -20.24 -10.28
CA MET A 141 -12.02 -21.69 -10.42
C MET A 141 -12.35 -22.46 -9.14
N GLN A 142 -12.15 -21.87 -7.98
CA GLN A 142 -12.44 -22.46 -6.68
C GLN A 142 -13.90 -22.24 -6.23
N GLY A 143 -14.72 -21.52 -6.98
CA GLY A 143 -16.08 -21.15 -6.59
C GLY A 143 -16.14 -20.25 -5.35
N LYS A 144 -15.06 -19.53 -5.03
CA LYS A 144 -14.98 -18.63 -3.88
C LYS A 144 -15.46 -17.21 -4.23
N PRO A 145 -16.15 -16.53 -3.31
CA PRO A 145 -16.54 -15.14 -3.49
C PRO A 145 -15.31 -14.21 -3.48
N GLY A 146 -15.54 -12.95 -3.83
CA GLY A 146 -14.56 -11.89 -3.77
C GLY A 146 -14.10 -11.41 -5.15
N VAL A 147 -13.50 -10.23 -5.15
CA VAL A 147 -12.95 -9.57 -6.32
C VAL A 147 -11.44 -9.36 -6.16
N ALA A 148 -10.77 -9.07 -7.27
CA ALA A 148 -9.40 -8.58 -7.24
C ALA A 148 -9.36 -7.17 -7.84
N VAL A 149 -8.81 -6.23 -7.10
CA VAL A 149 -8.67 -4.82 -7.48
C VAL A 149 -7.21 -4.52 -7.75
N ALA A 150 -6.91 -4.03 -8.96
CA ALA A 150 -5.60 -3.51 -9.31
C ALA A 150 -5.64 -1.98 -9.35
N PHE A 151 -4.90 -1.32 -8.47
CA PHE A 151 -4.66 0.12 -8.59
C PHE A 151 -3.53 0.35 -9.59
N VAL A 152 -3.80 1.17 -10.58
CA VAL A 152 -2.83 1.48 -11.65
C VAL A 152 -2.84 2.98 -11.95
N GLY A 153 -1.73 3.52 -12.42
CA GLY A 153 -1.67 4.88 -12.95
C GLY A 153 -2.15 4.90 -14.42
N GLU A 154 -2.56 6.06 -14.90
CA GLU A 154 -3.05 6.24 -16.27
C GLU A 154 -2.01 5.83 -17.33
N GLY A 155 -0.73 6.08 -17.07
CA GLY A 155 0.37 5.65 -17.95
C GLY A 155 0.56 4.14 -18.00
N ALA A 156 0.22 3.43 -16.92
CA ALA A 156 0.36 1.99 -16.83
C ALA A 156 -0.63 1.22 -17.72
N VAL A 157 -1.77 1.84 -18.06
CA VAL A 157 -2.83 1.20 -18.85
C VAL A 157 -2.38 0.95 -20.30
N ASN A 158 -1.33 1.64 -20.72
CA ASN A 158 -0.78 1.53 -22.09
C ASN A 158 0.46 0.63 -22.16
N GLN A 159 0.81 -0.06 -21.08
CA GLN A 159 1.95 -0.99 -21.06
C GLN A 159 1.59 -2.36 -21.63
#